data_4d69e07ef88bc2f48a015f635b263c2f
#
_entry.id   4d69e07ef88bc2f48a015f635b263c2f
#
_cell.length_a   1.000
_cell.length_b   1.000
_cell.length_c   1.000
_cell.angle_alpha   90.00
_cell.angle_beta   90.00
_cell.angle_gamma   90.00
#
_symmetry.space_group_name_H-M   'P 1'
#
loop_
_entity.id
_entity.type
_entity.pdbx_description
1 polymer ?
#
loop_
_entity_poly.entity_id
_entity_poly.type
_entity_poly.pdbx_seq_one_letter_code
_entity_poly.pdbx_strand_id
1 'polypeptide(L)'
;MLRIPDMGFEFELNTDESEIYGFLSHGQPTRPPTWSIDVRCGAARLLSLECESEEDLSFRREEFEFVSGEGCHASISGLVIPVNSWHDLGGQRISVDSERSGPIMPDDPGEFYYEAHHWSLTSNQIEFGTRRKNGFPIRWKFMAEDDEDNMTEVEVEASIPLRSFRIGFENPDELSISAAMQAVRRIASEHELGEPSESFGRYVDIPLLGND
;
A
#
# COMPACT_ATOMS: atom_id res chain seq x y z
N MET A 1 10.86 3.28 5.65
CA MET A 1 11.09 4.73 5.71
C MET A 1 10.29 5.40 4.61
N LEU A 2 9.56 6.47 4.92
CA LEU A 2 8.88 7.33 3.97
C LEU A 2 9.56 8.70 4.04
N ARG A 3 9.87 9.28 2.89
CA ARG A 3 10.54 10.59 2.77
C ARG A 3 9.72 11.53 1.91
N ILE A 4 9.72 12.79 2.31
CA ILE A 4 9.24 13.94 1.53
C ILE A 4 10.46 14.87 1.33
N PRO A 5 11.27 14.64 0.27
CA PRO A 5 12.56 15.30 0.11
C PRO A 5 12.46 16.83 0.07
N ASP A 6 11.50 17.35 -0.68
CA ASP A 6 11.31 18.80 -0.86
C ASP A 6 10.90 19.51 0.44
N MET A 7 10.24 18.80 1.35
CA MET A 7 9.86 19.31 2.68
C MET A 7 10.92 19.02 3.76
N GLY A 8 11.87 18.12 3.46
CA GLY A 8 12.93 17.74 4.39
C GLY A 8 12.45 16.81 5.52
N PHE A 9 11.35 16.07 5.32
CA PHE A 9 10.81 15.13 6.31
C PHE A 9 11.11 13.67 5.98
N GLU A 10 11.36 12.90 7.04
CA GLU A 10 11.46 11.45 6.99
C GLU A 10 10.63 10.86 8.12
N PHE A 11 9.82 9.85 7.79
CA PHE A 11 8.99 9.13 8.72
C PHE A 11 9.49 7.70 8.90
N GLU A 12 9.58 7.28 10.13
CA GLU A 12 9.78 5.87 10.46
C GLU A 12 8.51 5.10 10.11
N LEU A 13 8.64 3.93 9.46
CA LEU A 13 7.50 3.11 9.13
C LEU A 13 7.09 2.24 10.30
N ASN A 14 5.79 2.19 10.56
CA ASN A 14 5.19 1.16 11.40
C ASN A 14 4.99 -0.11 10.56
N THR A 15 5.98 -0.99 10.57
CA THR A 15 5.95 -2.23 9.79
C THR A 15 4.92 -3.23 10.30
N ASP A 16 4.49 -3.12 11.56
CA ASP A 16 3.47 -3.99 12.13
C ASP A 16 2.06 -3.62 11.66
N GLU A 17 1.85 -2.36 11.26
CA GLU A 17 0.60 -1.85 10.71
C GLU A 17 0.62 -1.73 9.18
N SER A 18 1.82 -1.78 8.57
CA SER A 18 1.96 -1.75 7.11
C SER A 18 1.76 -3.13 6.53
N GLU A 19 1.08 -3.21 5.39
CA GLU A 19 0.79 -4.49 4.76
C GLU A 19 0.69 -4.42 3.24
N ILE A 20 0.91 -5.58 2.61
CA ILE A 20 0.45 -5.90 1.27
C ILE A 20 -0.68 -6.91 1.42
N TYR A 21 -1.72 -6.80 0.61
CA TYR A 21 -2.71 -7.85 0.47
C TYR A 21 -3.08 -8.08 -0.99
N GLY A 22 -3.41 -9.33 -1.31
CA GLY A 22 -3.88 -9.71 -2.63
C GLY A 22 -5.40 -9.78 -2.66
N PHE A 23 -6.00 -9.27 -3.73
CA PHE A 23 -7.45 -9.36 -3.95
C PHE A 23 -7.76 -10.25 -5.14
N LEU A 24 -8.69 -11.20 -4.95
CA LEU A 24 -9.21 -12.07 -5.99
C LEU A 24 -10.74 -11.97 -6.06
N SER A 25 -11.30 -12.05 -7.28
CA SER A 25 -12.75 -12.12 -7.45
C SER A 25 -13.18 -13.58 -7.61
N HIS A 26 -14.16 -14.00 -6.79
CA HIS A 26 -14.82 -15.29 -6.98
C HIS A 26 -15.59 -15.31 -8.31
N GLY A 27 -15.66 -16.47 -8.95
CA GLY A 27 -16.37 -16.61 -10.24
C GLY A 27 -15.63 -16.08 -11.46
N GLN A 28 -14.51 -15.40 -11.30
CA GLN A 28 -13.70 -14.85 -12.39
C GLN A 28 -12.29 -15.46 -12.45
N PRO A 29 -12.14 -16.75 -12.77
CA PRO A 29 -10.86 -17.48 -12.68
C PRO A 29 -9.79 -16.97 -13.65
N THR A 30 -10.16 -16.27 -14.70
CA THR A 30 -9.23 -15.71 -15.69
C THR A 30 -8.77 -14.29 -15.33
N ARG A 31 -9.43 -13.63 -14.39
CA ARG A 31 -9.02 -12.30 -13.92
C ARG A 31 -7.75 -12.42 -13.10
N PRO A 32 -6.69 -11.66 -13.41
CA PRO A 32 -5.50 -11.64 -12.58
C PRO A 32 -5.82 -11.12 -11.18
N PRO A 33 -5.04 -11.52 -10.16
CA PRO A 33 -5.14 -10.90 -8.84
C PRO A 33 -4.80 -9.42 -8.94
N THR A 34 -5.41 -8.62 -8.08
CA THR A 34 -4.98 -7.25 -7.84
C THR A 34 -4.30 -7.15 -6.48
N TRP A 35 -3.44 -6.17 -6.31
CA TRP A 35 -2.64 -6.01 -5.12
C TRP A 35 -2.84 -4.63 -4.54
N SER A 36 -2.80 -4.55 -3.23
CA SER A 36 -2.85 -3.30 -2.50
C SER A 36 -1.67 -3.21 -1.56
N ILE A 37 -1.15 -2.02 -1.40
CA ILE A 37 -0.06 -1.68 -0.49
C ILE A 37 -0.59 -0.61 0.44
N ASP A 38 -0.50 -0.84 1.74
CA ASP A 38 -0.79 0.13 2.79
C ASP A 38 0.47 0.33 3.63
N VAL A 39 0.94 1.57 3.70
CA VAL A 39 2.13 1.97 4.43
C VAL A 39 1.73 2.91 5.53
N ARG A 40 1.91 2.49 6.77
CA ARG A 40 1.66 3.28 7.98
C ARG A 40 2.95 3.85 8.51
N CYS A 41 2.92 5.12 8.88
CA CYS A 41 4.08 5.81 9.42
C CYS A 41 3.97 5.99 10.94
N GLY A 42 5.12 5.95 11.58
CA GLY A 42 5.30 6.28 12.99
C GLY A 42 5.89 7.69 13.15
N ALA A 43 6.92 7.79 14.00
CA ALA A 43 7.54 9.07 14.32
C ALA A 43 8.19 9.76 13.11
N ALA A 44 8.00 11.05 13.02
CA ALA A 44 8.66 11.91 12.04
C ALA A 44 10.07 12.32 12.50
N ARG A 45 10.94 12.62 11.54
CA ARG A 45 12.27 13.18 11.75
C ARG A 45 12.58 14.21 10.67
N LEU A 46 13.13 15.35 11.06
CA LEU A 46 13.69 16.31 10.10
C LEU A 46 14.99 15.78 9.51
N LEU A 47 15.12 15.81 8.17
CA LEU A 47 16.32 15.39 7.46
C LEU A 47 17.38 16.49 7.47
N SER A 48 16.98 17.75 7.28
CA SER A 48 17.85 18.92 7.36
C SER A 48 17.05 20.14 7.76
N LEU A 49 17.73 21.09 8.41
CA LEU A 49 17.20 22.42 8.72
C LEU A 49 18.06 23.44 7.94
N GLU A 50 17.95 23.42 6.61
CA GLU A 50 18.46 24.51 5.78
C GLU A 50 17.43 25.64 5.81
N CYS A 51 17.60 26.55 6.76
CA CYS A 51 16.70 27.69 6.96
C CYS A 51 17.48 28.98 6.70
N GLU A 52 16.91 29.89 5.92
CA GLU A 52 17.52 31.17 5.58
C GLU A 52 17.32 32.22 6.70
N SER A 53 16.36 32.00 7.61
CA SER A 53 16.02 32.91 8.70
C SER A 53 15.56 32.19 9.96
N GLU A 54 15.54 32.95 11.11
CA GLU A 54 14.95 32.42 12.37
C GLU A 54 13.44 32.21 12.27
N GLU A 55 12.74 33.00 11.45
CA GLU A 55 11.31 32.85 11.20
C GLU A 55 11.02 31.57 10.43
N ASP A 56 11.80 31.29 9.40
CA ASP A 56 11.72 30.03 8.64
C ASP A 56 11.99 28.81 9.52
N LEU A 57 13.00 28.91 10.39
CA LEU A 57 13.30 27.85 11.38
C LEU A 57 12.14 27.60 12.35
N SER A 58 11.48 28.66 12.82
CA SER A 58 10.33 28.56 13.70
C SER A 58 9.14 27.88 13.01
N PHE A 59 8.83 28.30 11.80
CA PHE A 59 7.78 27.72 10.98
C PHE A 59 8.03 26.23 10.73
N ARG A 60 9.23 25.83 10.33
CA ARG A 60 9.61 24.43 10.11
C ARG A 60 9.48 23.56 11.37
N ARG A 61 9.72 24.13 12.56
CA ARG A 61 9.53 23.42 13.83
C ARG A 61 8.06 23.23 14.15
N GLU A 62 7.23 24.24 13.94
CA GLU A 62 5.78 24.13 14.17
C GLU A 62 5.16 23.11 13.21
N GLU A 63 5.53 23.14 11.94
CA GLU A 63 5.14 22.18 10.93
C GLU A 63 5.56 20.75 11.34
N PHE A 64 6.80 20.56 11.76
CA PHE A 64 7.29 19.27 12.23
C PHE A 64 6.52 18.76 13.45
N GLU A 65 6.25 19.59 14.45
CA GLU A 65 5.47 19.20 15.64
C GLU A 65 4.06 18.79 15.25
N PHE A 66 3.43 19.48 14.33
CA PHE A 66 2.12 19.15 13.81
C PHE A 66 2.13 17.77 13.11
N VAL A 67 2.98 17.60 12.12
CA VAL A 67 3.07 16.37 11.31
C VAL A 67 3.42 15.14 12.18
N SER A 68 4.32 15.31 13.16
CA SER A 68 4.68 14.20 14.06
C SER A 68 3.54 13.78 14.97
N GLY A 69 2.55 14.65 15.22
CA GLY A 69 1.36 14.36 16.01
C GLY A 69 0.22 13.73 15.23
N GLU A 70 0.06 14.08 13.97
CA GLU A 70 -1.04 13.62 13.12
C GLU A 70 -0.74 12.28 12.41
N GLY A 71 0.53 11.94 12.27
CA GLY A 71 0.98 10.75 11.52
C GLY A 71 0.89 10.95 10.00
N CYS A 72 1.35 9.96 9.26
CA CYS A 72 1.13 9.89 7.82
C CYS A 72 0.92 8.45 7.36
N HIS A 73 0.23 8.28 6.25
CA HIS A 73 0.17 6.99 5.58
C HIS A 73 0.06 7.15 4.07
N ALA A 74 0.48 6.13 3.33
CA ALA A 74 0.31 6.04 1.89
C ALA A 74 -0.32 4.70 1.54
N SER A 75 -1.36 4.71 0.72
CA SER A 75 -1.98 3.49 0.24
C SER A 75 -2.20 3.53 -1.27
N ILE A 76 -2.09 2.39 -1.92
CA ILE A 76 -2.47 2.20 -3.32
C ILE A 76 -3.14 0.85 -3.46
N SER A 77 -4.23 0.80 -4.21
CA SER A 77 -5.03 -0.41 -4.40
C SER A 77 -5.26 -0.71 -5.88
N GLY A 78 -5.74 -1.91 -6.17
CA GLY A 78 -6.11 -2.31 -7.52
C GLY A 78 -4.94 -2.52 -8.49
N LEU A 79 -3.71 -2.63 -8.00
CA LEU A 79 -2.52 -2.89 -8.85
C LEU A 79 -2.66 -4.24 -9.55
N VAL A 80 -2.81 -4.25 -10.87
CA VAL A 80 -2.89 -5.48 -11.65
C VAL A 80 -1.50 -6.01 -11.93
N ILE A 81 -1.12 -7.06 -11.20
CA ILE A 81 0.15 -7.76 -11.41
C ILE A 81 -0.16 -9.21 -11.70
N PRO A 82 -0.07 -9.65 -12.96
CA PRO A 82 -0.31 -11.04 -13.30
C PRO A 82 0.83 -11.91 -12.77
N VAL A 83 0.49 -12.77 -11.82
CA VAL A 83 1.42 -13.73 -11.22
C VAL A 83 0.80 -15.12 -11.20
N ASN A 84 1.63 -16.16 -11.32
CA ASN A 84 1.21 -17.55 -11.16
C ASN A 84 1.28 -17.99 -9.69
N SER A 85 2.13 -17.33 -8.92
CA SER A 85 2.26 -17.49 -7.49
C SER A 85 2.48 -16.12 -6.86
N TRP A 86 2.02 -15.91 -5.63
CA TRP A 86 2.28 -14.67 -4.89
C TRP A 86 3.78 -14.41 -4.66
N HIS A 87 4.61 -15.46 -4.70
CA HIS A 87 6.06 -15.34 -4.65
C HIS A 87 6.64 -14.57 -5.85
N ASP A 88 5.94 -14.62 -6.99
CA ASP A 88 6.36 -13.96 -8.23
C ASP A 88 6.19 -12.43 -8.20
N LEU A 89 5.66 -11.87 -7.11
CA LEU A 89 5.70 -10.42 -6.86
C LEU A 89 7.13 -9.89 -6.79
N GLY A 90 8.05 -10.71 -6.25
CA GLY A 90 9.46 -10.33 -6.18
C GLY A 90 10.08 -10.06 -7.55
N GLY A 91 10.70 -8.90 -7.71
CA GLY A 91 11.29 -8.45 -8.97
C GLY A 91 10.33 -7.71 -9.91
N GLN A 92 9.05 -7.60 -9.56
CA GLN A 92 8.08 -6.84 -10.37
C GLN A 92 8.33 -5.33 -10.25
N ARG A 93 8.14 -4.66 -11.38
CA ARG A 93 8.17 -3.19 -11.47
C ARG A 93 6.91 -2.72 -12.16
N ILE A 94 6.25 -1.74 -11.55
CA ILE A 94 4.97 -1.24 -12.00
C ILE A 94 5.04 0.27 -12.08
N SER A 95 4.51 0.82 -13.16
CA SER A 95 4.21 2.24 -13.26
C SER A 95 2.71 2.39 -13.42
N VAL A 96 2.09 3.15 -12.52
CA VAL A 96 0.66 3.45 -12.55
C VAL A 96 0.48 4.95 -12.59
N ASP A 97 -0.18 5.42 -13.63
CA ASP A 97 -0.58 6.81 -13.75
C ASP A 97 -2.09 6.92 -13.46
N SER A 98 -2.48 7.82 -12.60
CA SER A 98 -3.88 8.00 -12.17
C SER A 98 -4.83 8.29 -13.34
N GLU A 99 -4.35 8.97 -14.38
CA GLU A 99 -5.14 9.27 -15.58
C GLU A 99 -5.44 8.04 -16.45
N ARG A 100 -4.77 6.90 -16.21
CA ARG A 100 -4.86 5.69 -17.03
C ARG A 100 -5.26 4.44 -16.27
N SER A 101 -5.74 4.56 -15.04
CA SER A 101 -6.25 3.39 -14.31
C SER A 101 -7.36 2.76 -15.14
N GLY A 102 -7.08 1.59 -15.69
CA GLY A 102 -8.05 0.77 -16.41
C GLY A 102 -9.24 0.42 -15.50
N PRO A 103 -10.21 -0.40 -15.93
CA PRO A 103 -11.55 -0.54 -15.38
C PRO A 103 -11.64 -1.11 -13.96
N ILE A 104 -10.63 -0.95 -13.15
CA ILE A 104 -10.53 -1.51 -11.81
C ILE A 104 -10.61 -0.38 -10.79
N MET A 105 -11.81 0.00 -10.39
CA MET A 105 -12.10 1.08 -9.47
C MET A 105 -11.69 2.45 -10.04
N PRO A 106 -12.58 3.11 -10.77
CA PRO A 106 -12.26 4.38 -11.44
C PRO A 106 -12.06 5.56 -10.50
N ASP A 107 -12.29 5.40 -9.21
CA ASP A 107 -12.52 6.54 -8.33
C ASP A 107 -11.44 6.75 -7.24
N ASP A 108 -10.43 5.85 -7.09
CA ASP A 108 -9.34 6.08 -6.14
C ASP A 108 -8.12 5.19 -6.42
N PRO A 109 -7.09 5.67 -7.16
CA PRO A 109 -5.87 4.92 -7.42
C PRO A 109 -4.98 4.77 -6.18
N GLY A 110 -5.23 5.54 -5.15
CA GLY A 110 -4.44 5.60 -3.93
C GLY A 110 -4.51 6.97 -3.27
N GLU A 111 -4.13 7.00 -2.02
CA GLU A 111 -4.12 8.21 -1.21
C GLU A 111 -2.81 8.36 -0.43
N PHE A 112 -2.41 9.58 -0.23
CA PHE A 112 -1.40 9.95 0.73
C PHE A 112 -2.05 10.86 1.76
N TYR A 113 -2.06 10.40 3.01
CA TYR A 113 -2.55 11.19 4.13
C TYR A 113 -1.39 11.89 4.80
N TYR A 114 -1.44 13.20 4.82
CA TYR A 114 -0.42 14.07 5.38
C TYR A 114 -1.07 15.37 5.86
N GLU A 115 -0.68 15.90 7.00
CA GLU A 115 -1.21 17.14 7.59
C GLU A 115 -2.75 17.17 7.73
N ALA A 116 -3.35 16.04 8.17
CA ALA A 116 -4.79 15.88 8.27
C ALA A 116 -5.57 16.04 6.94
N HIS A 117 -4.89 15.99 5.79
CA HIS A 117 -5.46 16.07 4.45
C HIS A 117 -5.18 14.80 3.65
N HIS A 118 -6.10 14.49 2.73
CA HIS A 118 -5.94 13.43 1.75
C HIS A 118 -5.42 14.03 0.45
N TRP A 119 -4.27 13.56 0.02
CA TRP A 119 -3.61 13.98 -1.22
C TRP A 119 -3.74 12.86 -2.24
N SER A 120 -4.05 13.21 -3.48
CA SER A 120 -4.14 12.25 -4.57
C SER A 120 -2.77 11.78 -5.01
N LEU A 121 -2.64 10.48 -5.36
CA LEU A 121 -1.40 9.92 -5.88
C LEU A 121 -1.37 9.93 -7.39
N THR A 122 -0.26 10.41 -7.95
CA THR A 122 0.00 10.37 -9.39
C THR A 122 1.41 9.83 -9.66
N SER A 123 1.68 9.44 -10.90
CA SER A 123 3.03 9.03 -11.35
C SER A 123 3.67 7.94 -10.48
N ASN A 124 2.87 6.96 -10.05
CA ASN A 124 3.34 5.90 -9.17
C ASN A 124 4.35 4.97 -9.86
N GLN A 125 5.49 4.76 -9.23
CA GLN A 125 6.53 3.81 -9.63
C GLN A 125 6.83 2.89 -8.46
N ILE A 126 6.50 1.60 -8.60
CA ILE A 126 6.63 0.62 -7.54
C ILE A 126 7.57 -0.49 -8.00
N GLU A 127 8.56 -0.81 -7.19
CA GLU A 127 9.48 -1.92 -7.39
C GLU A 127 9.41 -2.86 -6.19
N PHE A 128 9.07 -4.14 -6.45
CA PHE A 128 9.14 -5.21 -5.47
C PHE A 128 10.50 -5.90 -5.53
N GLY A 129 11.26 -5.84 -4.47
CA GLY A 129 12.50 -6.60 -4.34
C GLY A 129 12.22 -8.08 -4.07
N THR A 130 13.28 -8.89 -4.10
CA THR A 130 13.18 -10.31 -3.75
C THR A 130 12.68 -10.48 -2.30
N ARG A 131 11.67 -11.33 -2.11
CA ARG A 131 11.09 -11.63 -0.80
C ARG A 131 12.17 -12.01 0.22
N ARG A 132 12.03 -11.48 1.42
CA ARG A 132 12.83 -11.82 2.61
C ARG A 132 11.90 -12.35 3.70
N LYS A 133 12.48 -12.81 4.81
CA LYS A 133 11.70 -13.31 5.96
C LYS A 133 10.61 -12.32 6.41
N ASN A 134 10.89 -11.03 6.39
CA ASN A 134 10.00 -9.98 6.90
C ASN A 134 9.13 -9.32 5.81
N GLY A 135 8.98 -9.95 4.65
CA GLY A 135 8.14 -9.44 3.56
C GLY A 135 8.91 -9.11 2.27
N PHE A 136 8.31 -8.29 1.45
CA PHE A 136 8.89 -7.78 0.21
C PHE A 136 9.56 -6.43 0.46
N PRO A 137 10.88 -6.27 0.13
CA PRO A 137 11.44 -4.95 -0.01
C PRO A 137 10.68 -4.19 -1.09
N ILE A 138 10.22 -2.98 -0.77
CA ILE A 138 9.49 -2.12 -1.70
C ILE A 138 10.23 -0.82 -1.82
N ARG A 139 10.37 -0.34 -3.06
CA ARG A 139 10.64 1.04 -3.39
C ARG A 139 9.44 1.58 -4.12
N TRP A 140 8.84 2.60 -3.58
CA TRP A 140 7.68 3.25 -4.17
C TRP A 140 7.91 4.75 -4.20
N LYS A 141 7.85 5.33 -5.40
CA LYS A 141 7.90 6.75 -5.64
C LYS A 141 6.61 7.20 -6.27
N PHE A 142 6.11 8.32 -5.84
CA PHE A 142 4.90 8.93 -6.38
C PHE A 142 4.94 10.44 -6.23
N MET A 143 4.09 11.11 -6.99
CA MET A 143 3.76 12.51 -6.77
C MET A 143 2.45 12.57 -5.99
N ALA A 144 2.45 13.29 -4.89
CA ALA A 144 1.27 13.61 -4.11
C ALA A 144 0.78 15.00 -4.52
N GLU A 145 -0.51 15.13 -4.81
CA GLU A 145 -1.17 16.35 -5.25
C GLU A 145 -2.15 16.82 -4.18
N ASP A 146 -1.96 18.02 -3.67
CA ASP A 146 -2.83 18.64 -2.69
C ASP A 146 -4.06 19.33 -3.34
N ASP A 147 -4.95 19.89 -2.51
CA ASP A 147 -6.16 20.58 -2.97
C ASP A 147 -5.90 21.86 -3.75
N GLU A 148 -4.65 22.34 -3.78
CA GLU A 148 -4.22 23.56 -4.51
C GLU A 148 -3.43 23.21 -5.79
N ASP A 149 -3.44 21.95 -6.23
CA ASP A 149 -2.67 21.42 -7.36
C ASP A 149 -1.14 21.49 -7.18
N ASN A 150 -0.64 21.63 -5.94
CA ASN A 150 0.80 21.55 -5.68
C ASN A 150 1.22 20.08 -5.68
N MET A 151 2.36 19.80 -6.30
CA MET A 151 2.91 18.47 -6.47
C MET A 151 4.13 18.27 -5.59
N THR A 152 4.13 17.22 -4.80
CA THR A 152 5.23 16.85 -3.90
C THR A 152 5.70 15.43 -4.17
N GLU A 153 7.00 15.25 -4.37
CA GLU A 153 7.58 13.91 -4.51
C GLU A 153 7.65 13.21 -3.15
N VAL A 154 7.17 11.96 -3.12
CA VAL A 154 7.25 11.09 -1.95
C VAL A 154 7.96 9.80 -2.31
N GLU A 155 8.89 9.39 -1.46
CA GLU A 155 9.64 8.16 -1.60
C GLU A 155 9.39 7.23 -0.42
N VAL A 156 9.05 5.95 -0.70
CA VAL A 156 8.92 4.89 0.30
C VAL A 156 9.97 3.82 0.05
N GLU A 157 10.78 3.51 1.07
CA GLU A 157 11.65 2.34 1.11
C GLU A 157 11.32 1.51 2.34
N ALA A 158 10.80 0.29 2.14
CA ALA A 158 10.34 -0.55 3.24
C ALA A 158 10.49 -2.05 2.93
N SER A 159 10.45 -2.88 3.96
CA SER A 159 10.14 -4.30 3.82
C SER A 159 8.75 -4.52 4.40
N ILE A 160 7.77 -4.79 3.55
CA ILE A 160 6.36 -4.87 3.93
C ILE A 160 5.88 -6.31 3.80
N PRO A 161 5.22 -6.87 4.83
CA PRO A 161 4.71 -8.23 4.78
C PRO A 161 3.49 -8.31 3.84
N LEU A 162 3.39 -9.38 3.08
CA LEU A 162 2.12 -9.80 2.48
C LEU A 162 1.34 -10.57 3.55
N ARG A 163 0.28 -9.98 4.07
CA ARG A 163 -0.44 -10.52 5.23
C ARG A 163 -1.56 -11.46 4.88
N SER A 164 -2.31 -11.14 3.83
CA SER A 164 -3.53 -11.86 3.52
C SER A 164 -3.92 -11.81 2.06
N PHE A 165 -4.85 -12.68 1.70
CA PHE A 165 -5.66 -12.58 0.50
C PHE A 165 -7.09 -12.26 0.86
N ARG A 166 -7.70 -11.33 0.14
CA ARG A 166 -9.12 -11.01 0.23
C ARG A 166 -9.83 -11.51 -1.01
N ILE A 167 -10.85 -12.30 -0.84
CA ILE A 167 -11.65 -12.86 -1.92
C ILE A 167 -13.02 -12.19 -1.91
N GLY A 168 -13.31 -11.44 -2.99
CA GLY A 168 -14.58 -10.75 -3.16
C GLY A 168 -15.61 -11.60 -3.89
N PHE A 169 -16.86 -11.54 -3.43
CA PHE A 169 -18.02 -12.18 -4.02
C PHE A 169 -18.95 -11.10 -4.58
N GLU A 170 -19.28 -11.19 -5.86
CA GLU A 170 -20.25 -10.25 -6.49
C GLU A 170 -21.64 -10.43 -5.88
N ASN A 171 -22.04 -11.67 -5.63
CA ASN A 171 -23.27 -12.02 -4.94
C ASN A 171 -22.96 -12.49 -3.52
N PRO A 172 -23.42 -11.76 -2.48
CA PRO A 172 -23.20 -12.17 -1.08
C PRO A 172 -23.77 -13.55 -0.74
N ASP A 173 -24.84 -14.00 -1.44
CA ASP A 173 -25.45 -15.31 -1.21
C ASP A 173 -24.55 -16.48 -1.67
N GLU A 174 -23.55 -16.19 -2.49
CA GLU A 174 -22.54 -17.16 -2.94
C GLU A 174 -21.30 -17.21 -2.04
N LEU A 175 -21.24 -16.36 -1.02
CA LEU A 175 -20.13 -16.29 -0.08
C LEU A 175 -19.92 -17.65 0.58
N SER A 176 -18.71 -18.18 0.42
CA SER A 176 -18.34 -19.50 0.93
C SER A 176 -16.84 -19.57 1.17
N ILE A 177 -16.46 -19.97 2.35
CA ILE A 177 -15.05 -20.22 2.71
C ILE A 177 -14.43 -21.24 1.76
N SER A 178 -15.16 -22.30 1.39
CA SER A 178 -14.65 -23.31 0.46
C SER A 178 -14.36 -22.75 -0.93
N ALA A 179 -15.24 -21.88 -1.44
CA ALA A 179 -15.05 -21.22 -2.73
C ALA A 179 -13.89 -20.23 -2.69
N ALA A 180 -13.75 -19.49 -1.59
CA ALA A 180 -12.63 -18.57 -1.38
C ALA A 180 -11.28 -19.32 -1.33
N MET A 181 -11.20 -20.42 -0.60
CA MET A 181 -10.02 -21.28 -0.55
C MET A 181 -9.67 -21.86 -1.93
N GLN A 182 -10.66 -22.22 -2.73
CA GLN A 182 -10.43 -22.68 -4.10
C GLN A 182 -9.85 -21.55 -4.99
N ALA A 183 -10.33 -20.34 -4.83
CA ALA A 183 -9.83 -19.20 -5.58
C ALA A 183 -8.35 -18.88 -5.25
N VAL A 184 -7.99 -18.86 -3.97
CA VAL A 184 -6.63 -18.51 -3.54
C VAL A 184 -5.60 -19.60 -3.85
N ARG A 185 -5.99 -20.88 -3.91
CA ARG A 185 -5.10 -22.00 -4.29
C ARG A 185 -4.51 -21.87 -5.70
N ARG A 186 -5.00 -20.94 -6.49
CA ARG A 186 -4.44 -20.62 -7.80
C ARG A 186 -3.08 -19.92 -7.71
N ILE A 187 -2.82 -19.22 -6.61
CA ILE A 187 -1.64 -18.39 -6.42
C ILE A 187 -0.88 -18.67 -5.11
N ALA A 188 -1.44 -19.47 -4.20
CA ALA A 188 -0.82 -19.85 -2.93
C ALA A 188 -1.04 -21.33 -2.63
N SER A 189 -0.08 -21.95 -1.97
CA SER A 189 -0.17 -23.33 -1.51
C SER A 189 -0.96 -23.41 -0.21
N GLU A 190 -1.72 -24.48 -0.01
CA GLU A 190 -2.61 -24.63 1.15
C GLU A 190 -1.89 -24.56 2.50
N HIS A 191 -0.67 -25.05 2.58
CA HIS A 191 0.15 -25.01 3.81
C HIS A 191 0.68 -23.62 4.15
N GLU A 192 0.55 -22.65 3.24
CA GLU A 192 0.90 -21.24 3.46
C GLU A 192 -0.28 -20.42 3.98
N LEU A 193 -1.50 -21.02 3.99
CA LEU A 193 -2.73 -20.29 4.30
C LEU A 193 -3.16 -20.56 5.73
N GLY A 194 -3.57 -19.51 6.42
CA GLY A 194 -4.16 -19.56 7.74
C GLY A 194 -5.66 -19.81 7.70
N GLU A 195 -6.29 -19.69 8.87
CA GLU A 195 -7.73 -19.91 9.01
C GLU A 195 -8.51 -18.76 8.37
N PRO A 196 -9.37 -19.03 7.38
CA PRO A 196 -10.15 -18.02 6.70
C PRO A 196 -11.25 -17.44 7.59
N SER A 197 -11.57 -16.17 7.40
CA SER A 197 -12.66 -15.49 8.10
C SER A 197 -13.52 -14.65 7.16
N GLU A 198 -14.82 -14.61 7.42
CA GLU A 198 -15.74 -13.74 6.68
C GLU A 198 -15.59 -12.28 7.13
N SER A 199 -15.60 -11.35 6.19
CA SER A 199 -15.54 -9.93 6.48
C SER A 199 -16.50 -9.10 5.60
N PHE A 200 -17.11 -8.06 6.19
CA PHE A 200 -18.01 -7.11 5.53
C PHE A 200 -19.15 -7.72 4.70
N GLY A 201 -19.55 -8.98 4.99
CA GLY A 201 -20.69 -9.65 4.36
C GLY A 201 -20.54 -9.98 2.86
N ARG A 202 -19.37 -9.73 2.27
CA ARG A 202 -19.08 -10.02 0.86
C ARG A 202 -17.65 -10.47 0.59
N TYR A 203 -16.82 -10.57 1.62
CA TYR A 203 -15.42 -10.94 1.50
C TYR A 203 -15.08 -12.11 2.41
N VAL A 204 -14.08 -12.87 2.00
CA VAL A 204 -13.37 -13.83 2.86
C VAL A 204 -11.91 -13.42 2.90
N ASP A 205 -11.40 -13.14 4.08
CA ASP A 205 -9.99 -12.87 4.32
C ASP A 205 -9.27 -14.15 4.70
N ILE A 206 -8.15 -14.43 4.04
CA ILE A 206 -7.34 -15.64 4.23
C ILE A 206 -5.93 -15.19 4.58
N PRO A 207 -5.51 -15.29 5.86
CA PRO A 207 -4.18 -14.90 6.29
C PRO A 207 -3.10 -15.79 5.68
N LEU A 208 -1.89 -15.26 5.51
CA LEU A 208 -0.70 -16.02 5.17
C LEU A 208 0.06 -16.40 6.43
N LEU A 209 0.42 -17.68 6.53
CA LEU A 209 1.25 -18.21 7.61
C LEU A 209 2.73 -17.89 7.38
N GLY A 210 3.47 -17.67 8.47
CA GLY A 210 4.93 -17.56 8.44
C GLY A 210 5.47 -16.20 8.02
N ASN A 211 4.68 -15.14 8.16
CA ASN A 211 5.13 -13.75 8.00
C ASN A 211 5.48 -13.06 9.34
N ASP A 212 5.50 -13.83 10.45
CA ASP A 212 5.92 -13.36 11.78
C ASP A 212 7.43 -13.43 12.00
#